data_bf257a6ea215a4bf1db768da214ca38a
#
_entry.id   bf257a6ea215a4bf1db768da214ca38a
#
_cell.length_a   1.000
_cell.length_b   1.000
_cell.length_c   1.000
_cell.angle_alpha   90.00
_cell.angle_beta   90.00
_cell.angle_gamma   90.00
#
_symmetry.space_group_name_H-M   'P 1'
#
loop_
_entity.id
_entity.type
_entity.pdbx_description
1 polymer ?
#
loop_
_entity_poly.entity_id
_entity_poly.type
_entity_poly.pdbx_seq_one_letter_code
_entity_poly.pdbx_strand_id
1 'polypeptide(L)'
;EICACLVGSEMCIRDRIRERVERTHRIQKKRYRKENFSYNSELTPQAMKKYCVMGTAEKELLEFLFHEEQMSARRLCRIVRVSRTIADLEKSDTILESHITEAVRFRSVDRKYWGVETI
;
A
#
# COMPACT_ATOMS: atom_id res chain seq x y z
N GLU A 1 -2.77 -36.00 -11.09
CA GLU A 1 -2.55 -34.68 -11.68
C GLU A 1 -3.67 -33.71 -11.33
N ILE A 2 -4.88 -34.19 -11.52
CA ILE A 2 -6.07 -33.38 -11.17
C ILE A 2 -6.15 -33.18 -9.68
N CYS A 3 -5.86 -34.20 -8.90
CA CYS A 3 -5.82 -34.08 -7.45
C CYS A 3 -4.73 -33.12 -7.02
N ALA A 4 -3.58 -33.23 -7.68
CA ALA A 4 -2.50 -32.30 -7.45
C ALA A 4 -2.92 -30.88 -7.85
N CYS A 5 -3.73 -30.76 -8.90
CA CYS A 5 -4.24 -29.47 -9.31
C CYS A 5 -5.22 -28.89 -8.31
N LEU A 6 -6.07 -29.70 -7.70
CA LEU A 6 -7.03 -29.22 -6.70
C LEU A 6 -6.32 -28.81 -5.43
N VAL A 7 -5.47 -29.66 -4.93
CA VAL A 7 -4.59 -29.30 -3.81
C VAL A 7 -3.65 -28.20 -4.29
N GLY A 8 -3.20 -28.37 -5.53
CA GLY A 8 -2.31 -27.44 -6.17
C GLY A 8 -2.95 -26.08 -6.45
N SER A 9 -4.28 -26.03 -6.60
CA SER A 9 -4.96 -24.73 -6.79
C SER A 9 -4.71 -23.81 -5.63
N GLU A 10 -4.90 -24.31 -4.41
CA GLU A 10 -4.62 -23.50 -3.23
C GLU A 10 -3.14 -23.15 -3.15
N MET A 11 -2.29 -24.13 -3.40
CA MET A 11 -0.86 -23.88 -3.40
C MET A 11 -0.44 -22.92 -4.50
N CYS A 12 -1.04 -23.07 -5.69
CA CYS A 12 -0.76 -22.16 -6.80
C CYS A 12 -1.19 -20.74 -6.48
N ILE A 13 -2.32 -20.58 -5.81
CA ILE A 13 -2.78 -19.26 -5.40
C ILE A 13 -1.82 -18.67 -4.38
N ARG A 14 -1.41 -19.46 -3.39
CA ARG A 14 -0.43 -19.02 -2.40
C ARG A 14 0.89 -18.68 -3.06
N ASP A 15 1.32 -19.51 -4.01
CA ASP A 15 2.57 -19.28 -4.71
C ASP A 15 2.52 -18.00 -5.53
N ARG A 16 1.40 -17.72 -6.18
CA ARG A 16 1.22 -16.48 -6.94
C ARG A 16 1.26 -15.27 -6.04
N ILE A 17 0.60 -15.35 -4.89
CA ILE A 17 0.61 -14.27 -3.91
C ILE A 17 2.04 -14.08 -3.40
N ARG A 18 2.72 -15.17 -3.08
CA ARG A 18 4.09 -15.11 -2.61
C ARG A 18 5.01 -14.48 -3.66
N GLU A 19 4.85 -14.88 -4.91
CA GLU A 19 5.65 -14.31 -5.99
C GLU A 19 5.42 -12.81 -6.14
N ARG A 20 4.17 -12.38 -6.03
CA ARG A 20 3.85 -10.96 -6.11
C ARG A 20 4.47 -10.19 -4.97
N VAL A 21 4.38 -10.73 -3.77
CA VAL A 21 4.97 -10.10 -2.59
C VAL A 21 6.49 -10.04 -2.70
N GLU A 22 7.12 -11.15 -3.08
CA GLU A 22 8.56 -11.21 -3.23
C GLU A 22 9.07 -10.26 -4.32
N ARG A 23 8.35 -10.20 -5.44
CA ARG A 23 8.69 -9.27 -6.51
C ARG A 23 8.58 -7.84 -6.03
N THR A 24 7.53 -7.53 -5.28
CA THR A 24 7.33 -6.21 -4.72
C THR A 24 8.43 -5.86 -3.74
N HIS A 25 8.83 -6.81 -2.90
CA HIS A 25 9.95 -6.62 -1.98
C HIS A 25 11.25 -6.35 -2.71
N ARG A 26 11.49 -7.06 -3.81
CA ARG A 26 12.69 -6.83 -4.62
C ARG A 26 12.68 -5.42 -5.22
N ILE A 27 11.52 -4.98 -5.69
CA ILE A 27 11.37 -3.62 -6.24
C ILE A 27 11.70 -2.59 -5.16
N GLN A 28 11.18 -2.79 -3.96
CA GLN A 28 11.41 -1.87 -2.86
C GLN A 28 12.87 -1.88 -2.42
N LYS A 29 13.48 -3.04 -2.29
CA LYS A 29 14.89 -3.15 -1.93
C LYS A 29 15.78 -2.43 -2.95
N LYS A 30 15.46 -2.60 -4.22
CA LYS A 30 16.22 -1.93 -5.28
C LYS A 30 16.01 -0.43 -5.24
N ARG A 31 14.79 0.02 -4.98
CA ARG A 31 14.48 1.45 -4.90
C ARG A 31 15.20 2.11 -3.74
N TYR A 32 15.22 1.46 -2.58
CA TYR A 32 15.80 2.01 -1.37
C TYR A 32 17.23 1.57 -1.11
N ARG A 33 17.90 1.10 -2.14
CA ARG A 33 19.27 0.57 -2.02
C ARG A 33 20.23 1.55 -1.36
N LYS A 34 20.05 2.84 -1.60
CA LYS A 34 20.92 3.88 -1.05
C LYS A 34 20.44 4.42 0.29
N GLU A 35 19.34 3.90 0.80
CA GLU A 35 18.76 4.36 2.04
C GLU A 35 19.05 3.39 3.18
N ASN A 36 18.74 3.82 4.40
CA ASN A 36 18.95 2.98 5.57
C ASN A 36 17.83 1.97 5.79
N PHE A 37 16.82 1.98 4.94
CA PHE A 37 15.67 1.10 5.04
C PHE A 37 15.43 0.37 3.72
N SER A 38 14.61 -0.69 3.77
CA SER A 38 14.37 -1.55 2.61
C SER A 38 12.93 -1.59 2.15
N TYR A 39 11.98 -1.21 3.00
CA TYR A 39 10.56 -1.40 2.72
C TYR A 39 9.76 -0.11 2.92
N ASN A 40 8.59 -0.04 2.26
CA ASN A 40 7.72 1.12 2.35
C ASN A 40 7.26 1.41 3.77
N SER A 41 7.13 0.39 4.61
CA SER A 41 6.69 0.58 5.99
C SER A 41 7.65 1.44 6.82
N GLU A 42 8.87 1.58 6.34
CA GLU A 42 9.90 2.34 7.03
C GLU A 42 10.06 3.76 6.50
N LEU A 43 9.23 4.15 5.52
CA LEU A 43 9.32 5.48 4.93
C LEU A 43 9.03 6.58 5.95
N THR A 44 9.94 7.53 6.04
CA THR A 44 9.72 8.76 6.82
C THR A 44 8.98 9.78 5.96
N PRO A 45 8.38 10.81 6.57
CA PRO A 45 7.72 11.85 5.77
C PRO A 45 8.64 12.50 4.73
N GLN A 46 9.91 12.66 5.05
CA GLN A 46 10.88 13.23 4.11
C GLN A 46 11.12 12.27 2.93
N ALA A 47 11.27 10.99 3.22
CA ALA A 47 11.48 9.99 2.18
C ALA A 47 10.24 9.84 1.30
N MET A 48 9.05 10.01 1.87
CA MET A 48 7.82 9.96 1.10
C MET A 48 7.77 11.02 0.01
N LYS A 49 8.27 12.20 0.28
CA LYS A 49 8.32 13.25 -0.73
C LYS A 49 9.18 12.85 -1.92
N LYS A 50 10.19 12.05 -1.68
CA LYS A 50 11.12 11.61 -2.71
C LYS A 50 10.60 10.41 -3.49
N TYR A 51 10.01 9.44 -2.80
CA TYR A 51 9.66 8.15 -3.40
C TYR A 51 8.19 7.96 -3.69
N CYS A 52 7.32 8.71 -3.04
CA CYS A 52 5.89 8.60 -3.27
C CYS A 52 5.43 9.70 -4.22
N VAL A 53 5.71 9.48 -5.50
CA VAL A 53 5.37 10.46 -6.54
C VAL A 53 3.88 10.40 -6.83
N MET A 54 3.23 11.55 -6.76
CA MET A 54 1.80 11.69 -7.00
C MET A 54 1.53 12.90 -7.86
N GLY A 55 0.48 12.80 -8.68
CA GLY A 55 0.04 13.94 -9.47
C GLY A 55 -0.79 14.92 -8.64
N THR A 56 -1.21 15.99 -9.28
CA THR A 56 -2.01 17.02 -8.62
C THR A 56 -3.34 16.46 -8.10
N ALA A 57 -4.00 15.62 -8.91
CA ALA A 57 -5.28 15.03 -8.53
C ALA A 57 -5.16 14.17 -7.28
N GLU A 58 -4.09 13.39 -7.19
CA GLU A 58 -3.85 12.53 -6.03
C GLU A 58 -3.57 13.34 -4.77
N LYS A 59 -2.83 14.43 -4.92
CA LYS A 59 -2.55 15.32 -3.80
C LYS A 59 -3.81 16.00 -3.31
N GLU A 60 -4.66 16.43 -4.23
CA GLU A 60 -5.94 17.03 -3.89
C GLU A 60 -6.85 16.04 -3.18
N LEU A 61 -6.86 14.80 -3.62
CA LEU A 61 -7.63 13.75 -2.96
C LEU A 61 -7.15 13.54 -1.54
N LEU A 62 -5.85 13.51 -1.30
CA LEU A 62 -5.31 13.37 0.04
C LEU A 62 -5.68 14.54 0.93
N GLU A 63 -5.62 15.77 0.41
CA GLU A 63 -6.03 16.94 1.16
C GLU A 63 -7.50 16.87 1.52
N PHE A 64 -8.34 16.47 0.58
CA PHE A 64 -9.76 16.30 0.81
C PHE A 64 -10.02 15.30 1.94
N LEU A 65 -9.36 14.15 1.88
CA LEU A 65 -9.51 13.12 2.90
C LEU A 65 -9.02 13.60 4.26
N PHE A 66 -7.92 14.34 4.27
CA PHE A 66 -7.37 14.87 5.50
C PHE A 66 -8.37 15.79 6.21
N HIS A 67 -9.01 16.68 5.46
CA HIS A 67 -9.97 17.62 6.01
C HIS A 67 -11.32 16.97 6.33
N GLU A 68 -11.86 16.19 5.40
CA GLU A 68 -13.18 15.60 5.56
C GLU A 68 -13.25 14.56 6.66
N GLU A 69 -12.21 13.75 6.78
CA GLU A 69 -12.19 12.69 7.78
C GLU A 69 -11.40 13.07 9.03
N GLN A 70 -10.93 14.29 9.09
CA GLN A 70 -10.17 14.79 10.23
C GLN A 70 -9.04 13.85 10.62
N MET A 71 -8.29 13.42 9.62
CA MET A 71 -7.18 12.51 9.84
C MET A 71 -6.00 13.19 10.52
N SER A 72 -5.31 12.42 11.35
CA SER A 72 -4.03 12.89 11.88
C SER A 72 -2.97 12.75 10.78
N ALA A 73 -1.87 13.48 10.94
CA ALA A 73 -0.76 13.36 10.00
C ALA A 73 -0.21 11.94 9.95
N ARG A 74 -0.21 11.26 11.10
CA ARG A 74 0.25 9.87 11.17
C ARG A 74 -0.61 8.94 10.31
N ARG A 75 -1.92 9.12 10.35
CA ARG A 75 -2.83 8.32 9.54
C ARG A 75 -2.65 8.60 8.06
N LEU A 76 -2.47 9.87 7.72
CA LEU A 76 -2.24 10.24 6.33
C LEU A 76 -0.95 9.59 5.81
N CYS A 77 0.12 9.63 6.59
CA CYS A 77 1.36 8.99 6.22
C CYS A 77 1.19 7.49 6.04
N ARG A 78 0.39 6.86 6.89
CA ARG A 78 0.10 5.43 6.78
C ARG A 78 -0.62 5.12 5.48
N ILE A 79 -1.60 5.95 5.13
CA ILE A 79 -2.33 5.77 3.87
C ILE A 79 -1.39 5.91 2.67
N VAL A 80 -0.48 6.86 2.71
CA VAL A 80 0.48 7.05 1.63
C VAL A 80 1.40 5.83 1.50
N ARG A 81 1.87 5.30 2.61
CA ARG A 81 2.72 4.09 2.59
C ARG A 81 1.99 2.89 2.00
N VAL A 82 0.74 2.68 2.41
CA VAL A 82 -0.07 1.59 1.89
C VAL A 82 -0.34 1.81 0.41
N SER A 83 -0.64 3.03 0.00
CA SER A 83 -0.85 3.36 -1.40
C SER A 83 0.39 3.06 -2.25
N ARG A 84 1.57 3.39 -1.71
CA ARG A 84 2.82 3.08 -2.42
C ARG A 84 3.00 1.57 -2.58
N THR A 85 2.65 0.81 -1.55
CA THR A 85 2.72 -0.65 -1.61
C THR A 85 1.75 -1.23 -2.63
N ILE A 86 0.53 -0.70 -2.67
CA ILE A 86 -0.46 -1.14 -3.65
C ILE A 86 0.03 -0.83 -5.07
N ALA A 87 0.59 0.35 -5.27
CA ALA A 87 1.15 0.73 -6.56
C ALA A 87 2.29 -0.21 -6.96
N ASP A 88 3.13 -0.59 -6.01
CA ASP A 88 4.22 -1.53 -6.28
C ASP A 88 3.68 -2.90 -6.67
N LEU A 89 2.61 -3.35 -6.02
CA LEU A 89 1.99 -4.62 -6.36
C LEU A 89 1.42 -4.61 -7.78
N GLU A 90 0.98 -3.45 -8.24
CA GLU A 90 0.47 -3.28 -9.60
C GLU A 90 1.55 -2.86 -10.58
N LYS A 91 2.80 -2.80 -10.14
CA LYS A 91 3.95 -2.39 -10.95
C LYS A 91 3.82 -0.97 -11.48
N SER A 92 3.16 -0.11 -10.72
CA SER A 92 3.00 1.29 -11.09
C SER A 92 4.14 2.13 -10.51
N ASP A 93 4.71 3.00 -11.34
CA ASP A 93 5.79 3.87 -10.89
C ASP A 93 5.29 5.00 -9.99
N THR A 94 4.04 5.39 -10.18
CA THR A 94 3.44 6.48 -9.42
C THR A 94 2.21 5.99 -8.67
N ILE A 95 1.86 6.73 -7.62
CA ILE A 95 0.63 6.46 -6.88
C ILE A 95 -0.53 7.13 -7.62
N LEU A 96 -1.57 6.34 -7.90
CA LEU A 96 -2.77 6.82 -8.57
C LEU A 96 -3.91 6.94 -7.57
N GLU A 97 -4.97 7.65 -7.97
CA GLU A 97 -6.15 7.83 -7.12
C GLU A 97 -6.75 6.49 -6.68
N SER A 98 -6.75 5.50 -7.58
CA SER A 98 -7.27 4.18 -7.25
C SER A 98 -6.49 3.52 -6.10
N HIS A 99 -5.19 3.74 -6.06
CA HIS A 99 -4.36 3.19 -4.99
C HIS A 99 -4.70 3.83 -3.65
N ILE A 100 -4.93 5.12 -3.65
CA ILE A 100 -5.30 5.85 -2.44
C ILE A 100 -6.68 5.41 -1.96
N THR A 101 -7.62 5.28 -2.88
CA THR A 101 -8.97 4.83 -2.56
C THR A 101 -8.96 3.45 -1.93
N GLU A 102 -8.15 2.55 -2.48
CA GLU A 102 -8.03 1.19 -1.95
C GLU A 102 -7.41 1.20 -0.55
N ALA A 103 -6.40 2.02 -0.34
CA ALA A 103 -5.78 2.14 0.98
C ALA A 103 -6.78 2.64 2.03
N VAL A 104 -7.64 3.57 1.66
CA VAL A 104 -8.69 4.08 2.54
C VAL A 104 -9.71 2.99 2.86
N ARG A 105 -10.00 2.12 1.90
CA ARG A 105 -10.92 1.01 2.12
C ARG A 105 -10.44 0.07 3.21
N PHE A 106 -9.14 -0.22 3.25
CA PHE A 106 -8.60 -1.07 4.30
C PHE A 106 -8.85 -0.45 5.66
N ARG A 107 -8.71 0.86 5.76
CA ARG A 107 -9.00 1.55 7.01
C ARG A 107 -10.47 1.46 7.38
N SER A 108 -11.36 1.58 6.40
CA SER A 108 -12.80 1.48 6.64
C SER A 108 -13.17 0.10 7.17
N VAL A 109 -12.58 -0.94 6.62
CA VAL A 109 -12.80 -2.31 7.08
C VAL A 109 -12.34 -2.44 8.53
N ASP A 110 -11.17 -1.90 8.83
CA ASP A 110 -10.62 -1.95 10.18
C ASP A 110 -11.57 -1.29 11.17
N ARG A 111 -12.04 -0.09 10.86
CA ARG A 111 -12.97 0.62 11.72
C ARG A 111 -14.27 -0.15 11.90
N LYS A 112 -14.76 -0.76 10.84
CA LYS A 112 -16.05 -1.46 10.85
C LYS A 112 -16.00 -2.74 11.68
N TYR A 113 -14.92 -3.49 11.59
CA TYR A 113 -14.87 -4.82 12.20
C TYR A 113 -14.12 -4.89 13.51
N TRP A 114 -13.29 -3.92 13.80
CA TRP A 114 -12.48 -3.94 15.02
C TRP A 114 -13.00 -2.99 16.10
N GLY A 115 -14.09 -2.31 15.83
CA GLY A 115 -14.76 -1.48 16.82
C GLY A 115 -14.00 -0.25 17.25
N VAL A 116 -13.02 0.14 16.46
CA VAL A 116 -12.19 1.30 16.80
C VAL A 116 -13.02 2.58 16.81
N GLU A 117 -14.04 2.62 16.01
CA GLU A 117 -14.91 3.78 15.89
C GLU A 117 -15.68 4.08 17.17
N THR A 118 -15.76 3.13 18.07
CA THR A 118 -16.48 3.34 19.32
C THR A 118 -15.69 4.24 20.29
N ILE A 119 -14.47 4.46 19.98
CA ILE A 119 -13.60 5.28 20.81
C ILE A 119 -13.49 6.71 20.28
#